data_74d73943b2a823c327606b78658cc00f
#
_entry.id   74d73943b2a823c327606b78658cc00f
#
_cell.length_a   1.000
_cell.length_b   1.000
_cell.length_c   1.000
_cell.angle_alpha   90.00
_cell.angle_beta   90.00
_cell.angle_gamma   90.00
#
_symmetry.space_group_name_H-M   'P 1'
#
loop_
_entity.id
_entity.type
_entity.pdbx_description
1 polymer ?
#
loop_
_entity_poly.entity_id
_entity_poly.type
_entity_poly.pdbx_seq_one_letter_code
_entity_poly.pdbx_strand_id
1 'polypeptide(L)'
;MALNIDDELNLPLSEFVKLPTTVDFQFLNTERFKIFARSHPYIRLGTEFEDGYIVGYINQAYVTQLLSDLGGDFLYFLPRIMSPTDSHSNDASGITQVLNQPFLNLSGRGVIIGIVDTGIDYRKDAFKFEDGSTKILGIWDQTVDGKRQDDLYFGSTYTSDDINNANRSSDPYSIVPSVDEDGHGTFLASVAASNEPGEYIGAAPKAYLLIVKLKKASQYLIDRYLITNDNPNLYESTDYMLGMKYILDASEKFNMPIVMCIGMGTNDGAHDGNSLIEEYISFVSQRVGYAFVTAVGNEANAKHHTQGKIPATRAADRISIKVGEQGASFTVIIHSPGYDKISAGVTSPTGEAVSRVSFQSGLEYSNQLVLENTRITLRYFRDNNNNVIVSFKNATQGIWNIILYGDLIINGEYWAWLPITGQISPTVEFLRPTPEYTTVIPSTALRAIKCGAYNSKDQSLLVSSSWGPTRLLRIAPDFVAPGVDVKGIYPTGYGTMTGTSVAAAITAGIAALLFEWGIVNGNKPAMDSDLIRSYLISGCQRERNLAYPNIQWGFGKVNLYGTFEVIKESAVDFNTMIEGGDFSQ
;
A
#
# COMPACT_ATOMS: atom_id res chain seq x y z
N MET A 1 26.10 -26.29 -6.26
CA MET A 1 26.18 -26.04 -7.71
C MET A 1 24.88 -25.34 -8.06
N ALA A 2 24.95 -24.19 -8.74
CA ALA A 2 23.73 -23.60 -9.29
C ALA A 2 23.13 -24.56 -10.32
N LEU A 3 21.82 -24.77 -10.24
CA LEU A 3 21.07 -25.53 -11.25
C LEU A 3 21.22 -24.82 -12.61
N ASN A 4 21.14 -25.56 -13.71
CA ASN A 4 20.98 -24.89 -15.00
C ASN A 4 19.52 -24.46 -15.18
N ILE A 5 19.26 -23.57 -16.11
CA ILE A 5 17.91 -22.97 -16.31
C ILE A 5 16.86 -24.03 -16.62
N ASP A 6 17.21 -25.07 -17.42
CA ASP A 6 16.28 -26.14 -17.76
C ASP A 6 15.94 -27.01 -16.54
N ASP A 7 16.89 -27.24 -15.65
CA ASP A 7 16.64 -27.95 -14.39
C ASP A 7 15.74 -27.13 -13.47
N GLU A 8 15.94 -25.81 -13.37
CA GLU A 8 15.09 -24.91 -12.59
C GLU A 8 13.64 -24.93 -13.10
N LEU A 9 13.42 -24.87 -14.41
CA LEU A 9 12.08 -24.91 -15.01
C LEU A 9 11.33 -26.23 -14.77
N ASN A 10 12.02 -27.31 -14.47
CA ASN A 10 11.42 -28.63 -14.20
C ASN A 10 11.10 -28.86 -12.73
N LEU A 11 11.47 -27.95 -11.83
CA LEU A 11 11.15 -28.05 -10.41
C LEU A 11 9.64 -27.95 -10.16
N PRO A 12 9.10 -28.54 -9.09
CA PRO A 12 7.76 -28.21 -8.61
C PRO A 12 7.59 -26.71 -8.42
N LEU A 13 6.39 -26.14 -8.65
CA LEU A 13 6.18 -24.71 -8.53
C LEU A 13 6.58 -24.17 -7.14
N SER A 14 6.28 -24.93 -6.08
CA SER A 14 6.65 -24.60 -4.69
C SER A 14 8.16 -24.56 -4.41
N GLU A 15 8.99 -25.10 -5.28
CA GLU A 15 10.45 -24.97 -5.21
C GLU A 15 10.95 -23.88 -6.16
N PHE A 16 10.35 -23.79 -7.34
CA PHE A 16 10.70 -22.79 -8.34
C PHE A 16 10.51 -21.35 -7.80
N VAL A 17 9.40 -21.07 -7.11
CA VAL A 17 9.10 -19.74 -6.54
C VAL A 17 10.09 -19.28 -5.46
N LYS A 18 10.88 -20.18 -4.90
CA LYS A 18 11.89 -19.88 -3.86
C LYS A 18 13.27 -19.57 -4.43
N LEU A 19 13.48 -19.79 -5.72
CA LEU A 19 14.78 -19.53 -6.34
C LEU A 19 15.05 -18.03 -6.43
N PRO A 20 16.27 -17.57 -6.16
CA PRO A 20 16.64 -16.16 -6.30
C PRO A 20 16.60 -15.67 -7.76
N THR A 21 16.54 -16.60 -8.71
CA THR A 21 16.41 -16.37 -10.15
C THR A 21 14.97 -16.26 -10.62
N THR A 22 13.98 -16.53 -9.77
CA THR A 22 12.56 -16.44 -10.12
C THR A 22 12.05 -15.02 -9.95
N VAL A 23 11.28 -14.58 -10.93
CA VAL A 23 10.57 -13.30 -10.95
C VAL A 23 9.09 -13.59 -11.14
N ASP A 24 8.24 -12.95 -10.35
CA ASP A 24 6.81 -13.05 -10.45
C ASP A 24 6.18 -11.90 -11.26
N PHE A 25 4.97 -12.13 -11.73
CA PHE A 25 4.20 -11.21 -12.54
C PHE A 25 2.72 -11.36 -12.24
N GLN A 26 1.97 -10.29 -12.47
CA GLN A 26 0.52 -10.28 -12.39
C GLN A 26 -0.06 -10.13 -13.80
N PHE A 27 -1.01 -10.99 -14.18
CA PHE A 27 -1.64 -10.97 -15.51
C PHE A 27 -3.14 -11.01 -15.39
N LEU A 28 -3.83 -10.48 -16.40
CA LEU A 28 -5.25 -10.75 -16.60
C LEU A 28 -5.45 -12.23 -16.96
N ASN A 29 -6.24 -12.94 -16.17
CA ASN A 29 -6.53 -14.38 -16.31
C ASN A 29 -7.51 -14.64 -17.46
N THR A 30 -7.14 -14.22 -18.68
CA THR A 30 -7.94 -14.42 -19.89
C THR A 30 -7.61 -15.76 -20.55
N GLU A 31 -8.56 -16.34 -21.27
CA GLU A 31 -8.28 -17.54 -22.07
C GLU A 31 -7.16 -17.31 -23.09
N ARG A 32 -7.06 -16.10 -23.65
CA ARG A 32 -5.96 -15.73 -24.54
C ARG A 32 -4.60 -15.81 -23.84
N PHE A 33 -4.52 -15.33 -22.60
CA PHE A 33 -3.28 -15.41 -21.81
C PHE A 33 -2.97 -16.86 -21.41
N LYS A 34 -3.97 -17.66 -21.01
CA LYS A 34 -3.76 -19.09 -20.69
C LYS A 34 -3.24 -19.88 -21.88
N ILE A 35 -3.73 -19.60 -23.09
CA ILE A 35 -3.21 -20.21 -24.33
C ILE A 35 -1.76 -19.78 -24.57
N PHE A 36 -1.47 -18.49 -24.42
CA PHE A 36 -0.11 -17.94 -24.55
C PHE A 36 0.83 -18.62 -23.54
N ALA A 37 0.50 -18.68 -22.26
CA ALA A 37 1.32 -19.30 -21.22
C ALA A 37 1.57 -20.80 -21.51
N ARG A 38 0.57 -21.54 -21.99
CA ARG A 38 0.74 -22.96 -22.39
C ARG A 38 1.71 -23.15 -23.55
N SER A 39 1.83 -22.16 -24.46
CA SER A 39 2.78 -22.20 -25.58
C SER A 39 4.18 -21.73 -25.21
N HIS A 40 4.38 -21.21 -23.98
CA HIS A 40 5.65 -20.70 -23.47
C HIS A 40 6.02 -21.41 -22.17
N PRO A 41 6.70 -22.58 -22.23
CA PRO A 41 6.97 -23.46 -21.06
C PRO A 41 7.76 -22.78 -19.94
N TYR A 42 8.42 -21.66 -20.21
CA TYR A 42 9.13 -20.89 -19.20
C TYR A 42 8.21 -20.06 -18.29
N ILE A 43 6.89 -19.99 -18.59
CA ILE A 43 5.87 -19.34 -17.75
C ILE A 43 5.22 -20.40 -16.87
N ARG A 44 5.26 -20.18 -15.57
CA ARG A 44 4.63 -21.03 -14.55
C ARG A 44 3.49 -20.26 -13.92
N LEU A 45 2.24 -20.78 -14.01
CA LEU A 45 1.06 -20.13 -13.44
C LEU A 45 0.86 -20.53 -11.97
N GLY A 46 0.54 -19.56 -11.13
CA GLY A 46 0.34 -19.71 -9.69
C GLY A 46 -1.08 -19.35 -9.27
N THR A 47 -1.21 -18.50 -8.24
CA THR A 47 -2.48 -18.14 -7.59
C THR A 47 -3.36 -17.28 -8.49
N GLU A 48 -4.64 -17.65 -8.60
CA GLU A 48 -5.69 -16.84 -9.24
C GLU A 48 -6.38 -15.96 -8.19
N PHE A 49 -6.70 -14.71 -8.58
CA PHE A 49 -7.47 -13.76 -7.78
C PHE A 49 -8.90 -13.66 -8.29
N GLU A 50 -9.84 -13.27 -7.40
CA GLU A 50 -11.27 -13.19 -7.70
C GLU A 50 -11.63 -12.09 -8.69
N ASP A 51 -10.80 -11.06 -8.82
CA ASP A 51 -10.94 -9.94 -9.75
C ASP A 51 -10.49 -10.27 -11.19
N GLY A 52 -10.08 -11.54 -11.42
CA GLY A 52 -9.70 -12.03 -12.73
C GLY A 52 -8.22 -11.86 -13.05
N TYR A 53 -7.36 -11.64 -12.06
CA TYR A 53 -5.90 -11.68 -12.22
C TYR A 53 -5.32 -13.04 -11.84
N ILE A 54 -4.10 -13.32 -12.28
CA ILE A 54 -3.31 -14.51 -11.95
C ILE A 54 -1.84 -14.12 -11.78
N VAL A 55 -1.18 -14.71 -10.78
CA VAL A 55 0.28 -14.59 -10.65
C VAL A 55 0.95 -15.61 -11.55
N GLY A 56 1.94 -15.17 -12.32
CA GLY A 56 2.85 -16.00 -13.09
C GLY A 56 4.28 -15.87 -12.58
N TYR A 57 5.06 -16.91 -12.73
CA TYR A 57 6.47 -16.96 -12.32
C TYR A 57 7.33 -17.37 -13.52
N ILE A 58 8.48 -16.72 -13.68
CA ILE A 58 9.48 -17.05 -14.70
C ILE A 58 10.89 -16.96 -14.12
N ASN A 59 11.85 -17.61 -14.78
CA ASN A 59 13.25 -17.33 -14.50
C ASN A 59 13.64 -15.97 -15.09
N GLN A 60 14.41 -15.17 -14.35
CA GLN A 60 14.86 -13.82 -14.74
C GLN A 60 15.54 -13.76 -16.12
N ALA A 61 16.15 -14.85 -16.57
CA ALA A 61 16.77 -14.95 -17.90
C ALA A 61 15.76 -14.81 -19.05
N TYR A 62 14.48 -15.15 -18.81
CA TYR A 62 13.41 -15.06 -19.80
C TYR A 62 12.64 -13.74 -19.77
N VAL A 63 12.93 -12.83 -18.84
CA VAL A 63 12.22 -11.55 -18.72
C VAL A 63 12.28 -10.76 -20.03
N THR A 64 13.45 -10.65 -20.66
CA THR A 64 13.61 -9.94 -21.94
C THR A 64 12.83 -10.58 -23.06
N GLN A 65 12.78 -11.93 -23.10
CA GLN A 65 12.00 -12.65 -24.10
C GLN A 65 10.51 -12.45 -23.87
N LEU A 66 10.02 -12.56 -22.64
CA LEU A 66 8.61 -12.32 -22.31
C LEU A 66 8.18 -10.89 -22.65
N LEU A 67 9.06 -9.89 -22.41
CA LEU A 67 8.86 -8.50 -22.84
C LEU A 67 8.69 -8.37 -24.35
N SER A 68 9.49 -9.12 -25.12
CA SER A 68 9.40 -9.14 -26.58
C SER A 68 8.12 -9.81 -27.07
N ASP A 69 7.72 -10.91 -26.44
CA ASP A 69 6.60 -11.76 -26.88
C ASP A 69 5.23 -11.13 -26.52
N LEU A 70 5.14 -10.40 -25.40
CA LEU A 70 3.93 -9.70 -24.95
C LEU A 70 3.82 -8.26 -25.48
N GLY A 71 4.92 -7.71 -25.99
CA GLY A 71 4.98 -6.30 -26.39
C GLY A 71 5.15 -5.36 -25.19
N GLY A 72 5.03 -4.04 -25.44
CA GLY A 72 5.38 -3.00 -24.46
C GLY A 72 4.50 -2.89 -23.22
N ASP A 73 3.36 -3.56 -23.20
CA ASP A 73 2.40 -3.49 -22.08
C ASP A 73 2.84 -4.30 -20.85
N PHE A 74 3.91 -5.08 -21.00
CA PHE A 74 4.42 -5.97 -19.98
C PHE A 74 4.94 -5.26 -18.71
N LEU A 75 5.52 -4.08 -18.82
CA LEU A 75 6.06 -3.33 -17.66
C LEU A 75 4.97 -2.97 -16.64
N TYR A 76 3.71 -2.96 -17.04
CA TYR A 76 2.55 -2.75 -16.17
C TYR A 76 2.36 -3.90 -15.15
N PHE A 77 2.80 -5.11 -15.49
CA PHE A 77 2.56 -6.33 -14.72
C PHE A 77 3.71 -6.72 -13.78
N LEU A 78 4.82 -5.96 -13.76
CA LEU A 78 5.90 -6.18 -12.80
C LEU A 78 5.48 -5.78 -11.38
N PRO A 79 5.87 -6.53 -10.34
CA PRO A 79 5.62 -6.16 -8.95
C PRO A 79 6.29 -4.82 -8.60
N ARG A 80 5.61 -4.02 -7.77
CA ARG A 80 6.11 -2.76 -7.26
C ARG A 80 6.79 -2.96 -5.92
N ILE A 81 7.76 -2.10 -5.58
CA ILE A 81 8.41 -2.12 -4.28
C ILE A 81 7.67 -1.19 -3.33
N MET A 82 7.33 -1.72 -2.15
CA MET A 82 6.60 -1.05 -1.07
C MET A 82 7.47 -0.98 0.19
N SER A 83 7.25 0.02 1.03
CA SER A 83 7.88 0.13 2.35
C SER A 83 6.93 0.78 3.38
N PRO A 84 7.22 0.60 4.71
CA PRO A 84 6.40 1.14 5.80
C PRO A 84 6.36 2.66 5.86
N THR A 85 5.30 3.19 6.50
CA THR A 85 5.10 4.63 6.78
C THR A 85 4.70 4.80 8.25
N ASP A 86 5.36 5.64 9.09
CA ASP A 86 5.29 5.64 10.57
C ASP A 86 4.42 6.70 11.30
N SER A 87 3.81 6.42 12.44
CA SER A 87 3.49 6.70 13.87
C SER A 87 2.36 7.59 14.46
N HIS A 88 1.76 7.41 15.58
CA HIS A 88 1.16 7.78 16.93
C HIS A 88 -0.27 8.39 17.12
N SER A 89 -1.22 7.83 18.03
CA SER A 89 -2.15 8.30 19.11
C SER A 89 -3.69 8.07 19.06
N ASN A 90 -4.29 7.47 20.15
CA ASN A 90 -5.69 7.01 20.25
C ASN A 90 -6.73 7.97 20.89
N ASP A 91 -6.41 8.82 21.87
CA ASP A 91 -7.40 9.59 22.64
C ASP A 91 -8.12 10.67 21.83
N ALA A 92 -7.45 11.28 20.87
CA ALA A 92 -7.98 12.38 20.08
C ALA A 92 -9.01 11.96 19.01
N SER A 93 -9.16 10.66 18.75
CA SER A 93 -10.10 10.12 17.74
C SER A 93 -11.48 9.73 18.28
N GLY A 94 -11.77 10.05 19.55
CA GLY A 94 -13.06 9.75 20.19
C GLY A 94 -13.26 8.26 20.53
N ILE A 95 -12.22 7.44 20.44
CA ILE A 95 -12.27 5.99 20.73
C ILE A 95 -12.55 5.75 22.20
N THR A 96 -11.79 6.39 23.10
CA THR A 96 -11.94 6.22 24.56
C THR A 96 -13.37 6.53 25.01
N GLN A 97 -14.01 7.54 24.41
CA GLN A 97 -15.39 7.88 24.71
C GLN A 97 -16.36 6.76 24.34
N VAL A 98 -16.16 6.10 23.21
CA VAL A 98 -17.02 4.99 22.73
C VAL A 98 -16.77 3.71 23.51
N LEU A 99 -15.51 3.36 23.80
CA LEU A 99 -15.16 2.18 24.61
C LEU A 99 -15.76 2.25 26.03
N ASN A 100 -15.89 3.46 26.58
CA ASN A 100 -16.45 3.69 27.90
C ASN A 100 -17.98 3.88 27.92
N GLN A 101 -18.67 3.76 26.75
CA GLN A 101 -20.13 3.86 26.70
C GLN A 101 -20.79 2.54 27.06
N PRO A 102 -21.49 2.44 28.23
CA PRO A 102 -22.04 1.17 28.71
C PRO A 102 -23.10 0.57 27.78
N PHE A 103 -23.82 1.43 27.04
CA PHE A 103 -24.89 1.01 26.14
C PHE A 103 -24.38 0.53 24.77
N LEU A 104 -23.24 1.04 24.31
CA LEU A 104 -22.60 0.56 23.08
C LEU A 104 -21.80 -0.70 23.33
N ASN A 105 -21.09 -0.78 24.43
CA ASN A 105 -20.25 -1.91 24.88
C ASN A 105 -19.38 -2.50 23.76
N LEU A 106 -18.81 -1.63 22.92
CA LEU A 106 -17.98 -1.99 21.77
C LEU A 106 -16.53 -2.19 22.20
N SER A 107 -15.85 -3.14 21.57
CA SER A 107 -14.45 -3.47 21.84
C SER A 107 -13.75 -4.18 20.65
N GLY A 108 -14.44 -4.35 19.51
CA GLY A 108 -13.97 -5.07 18.33
C GLY A 108 -14.29 -6.57 18.32
N ARG A 109 -15.18 -7.04 19.23
CA ARG A 109 -15.54 -8.48 19.28
C ARG A 109 -16.15 -8.96 17.98
N GLY A 110 -15.75 -10.19 17.58
CA GLY A 110 -16.28 -10.83 16.38
C GLY A 110 -15.83 -10.19 15.07
N VAL A 111 -14.83 -9.32 15.12
CA VAL A 111 -14.23 -8.66 13.95
C VAL A 111 -12.75 -9.01 13.86
N ILE A 112 -12.25 -9.21 12.64
CA ILE A 112 -10.85 -9.46 12.35
C ILE A 112 -10.19 -8.16 11.88
N ILE A 113 -8.97 -7.87 12.36
CA ILE A 113 -8.07 -6.89 11.75
C ILE A 113 -6.96 -7.67 11.06
N GLY A 114 -6.84 -7.50 9.75
CA GLY A 114 -5.82 -8.11 8.91
C GLY A 114 -4.64 -7.17 8.70
N ILE A 115 -3.42 -7.66 8.90
CA ILE A 115 -2.19 -6.87 8.74
C ILE A 115 -1.20 -7.67 7.89
N VAL A 116 -0.79 -7.10 6.76
CA VAL A 116 0.27 -7.60 5.89
C VAL A 116 1.47 -6.66 6.05
N ASP A 117 2.52 -7.11 6.75
CA ASP A 117 3.57 -6.20 7.20
C ASP A 117 4.90 -6.95 7.54
N THR A 118 5.72 -6.41 8.42
CA THR A 118 7.00 -7.00 8.87
C THR A 118 6.84 -8.24 9.76
N GLY A 119 5.63 -8.53 10.25
CA GLY A 119 5.30 -9.63 11.14
C GLY A 119 4.62 -9.17 12.42
N ILE A 120 4.69 -10.01 13.46
CA ILE A 120 4.18 -9.72 14.81
C ILE A 120 4.99 -10.49 15.87
N ASP A 121 5.28 -9.88 17.02
CA ASP A 121 5.70 -10.62 18.21
C ASP A 121 4.48 -11.21 18.93
N TYR A 122 4.06 -12.39 18.50
CA TYR A 122 2.87 -13.09 18.97
C TYR A 122 2.88 -13.43 20.48
N ARG A 123 4.06 -13.33 21.12
CA ARG A 123 4.24 -13.67 22.55
C ARG A 123 3.76 -12.57 23.48
N LYS A 124 3.59 -11.33 22.98
CA LYS A 124 3.16 -10.18 23.79
C LYS A 124 1.79 -10.40 24.42
N ASP A 125 1.64 -10.01 25.66
CA ASP A 125 0.37 -10.11 26.38
C ASP A 125 -0.70 -9.21 25.77
N ALA A 126 -0.30 -8.15 25.10
CA ALA A 126 -1.14 -7.27 24.30
C ALA A 126 -2.04 -8.02 23.29
N PHE A 127 -1.56 -9.17 22.78
CA PHE A 127 -2.24 -9.98 21.78
C PHE A 127 -2.90 -11.23 22.35
N LYS A 128 -3.24 -11.19 23.66
CA LYS A 128 -3.95 -12.25 24.36
C LYS A 128 -5.28 -11.75 24.93
N PHE A 129 -6.21 -12.66 25.10
CA PHE A 129 -7.41 -12.43 25.90
C PHE A 129 -7.11 -12.58 27.40
N GLU A 130 -8.07 -12.23 28.25
CA GLU A 130 -7.96 -12.29 29.72
C GLU A 130 -7.70 -13.73 30.23
N ASP A 131 -8.11 -14.75 29.48
CA ASP A 131 -7.87 -16.17 29.78
C ASP A 131 -6.49 -16.67 29.33
N GLY A 132 -5.66 -15.78 28.76
CA GLY A 132 -4.32 -16.08 28.27
C GLY A 132 -4.29 -16.71 26.86
N SER A 133 -5.44 -16.94 26.23
CA SER A 133 -5.50 -17.40 24.83
C SER A 133 -5.13 -16.27 23.85
N THR A 134 -4.50 -16.64 22.72
CA THR A 134 -4.13 -15.65 21.70
C THR A 134 -5.33 -15.09 20.97
N LYS A 135 -5.30 -13.80 20.61
CA LYS A 135 -6.24 -13.16 19.69
C LYS A 135 -5.86 -13.37 18.22
N ILE A 136 -4.65 -13.90 17.96
CA ILE A 136 -4.15 -14.12 16.61
C ILE A 136 -4.73 -15.44 16.09
N LEU A 137 -5.61 -15.34 15.10
CA LEU A 137 -6.25 -16.50 14.47
C LEU A 137 -5.31 -17.27 13.57
N GLY A 138 -4.34 -16.57 12.98
CA GLY A 138 -3.31 -17.19 12.15
C GLY A 138 -2.20 -16.23 11.77
N ILE A 139 -1.04 -16.82 11.47
CA ILE A 139 0.12 -16.14 10.89
C ILE A 139 0.51 -16.90 9.63
N TRP A 140 0.70 -16.18 8.52
CA TRP A 140 1.46 -16.67 7.38
C TRP A 140 2.80 -15.95 7.33
N ASP A 141 3.86 -16.68 7.63
CA ASP A 141 5.23 -16.17 7.51
C ASP A 141 5.79 -16.58 6.14
N GLN A 142 5.96 -15.62 5.25
CA GLN A 142 6.48 -15.83 3.90
C GLN A 142 7.99 -16.10 3.89
N THR A 143 8.69 -15.89 5.01
CA THR A 143 10.16 -16.03 5.13
C THR A 143 10.62 -17.39 5.62
N VAL A 144 9.75 -18.17 6.25
CA VAL A 144 10.05 -19.46 6.88
C VAL A 144 9.45 -20.60 6.06
N ASP A 145 10.27 -21.54 5.63
CA ASP A 145 9.77 -22.72 4.91
C ASP A 145 9.31 -23.82 5.88
N GLY A 146 8.08 -24.34 5.66
CA GLY A 146 7.51 -25.37 6.54
C GLY A 146 6.08 -25.75 6.16
N LYS A 147 5.26 -26.05 7.18
CA LYS A 147 3.84 -26.43 6.99
C LYS A 147 3.04 -25.24 6.48
N ARG A 148 2.28 -25.44 5.40
CA ARG A 148 1.42 -24.43 4.77
C ARG A 148 0.10 -25.04 4.28
N GLN A 149 -0.85 -24.20 3.93
CA GLN A 149 -2.07 -24.61 3.25
C GLN A 149 -1.76 -25.01 1.79
N ASP A 150 -2.57 -25.88 1.21
CA ASP A 150 -2.30 -26.49 -0.11
C ASP A 150 -2.26 -25.47 -1.26
N ASP A 151 -2.94 -24.33 -1.11
CA ASP A 151 -3.01 -23.23 -2.08
C ASP A 151 -1.85 -22.21 -1.96
N LEU A 152 -0.98 -22.36 -0.96
CA LEU A 152 0.21 -21.53 -0.78
C LEU A 152 1.46 -22.25 -1.30
N TYR A 153 2.27 -21.55 -2.09
CA TYR A 153 3.45 -22.14 -2.72
C TYR A 153 4.74 -21.95 -1.92
N PHE A 154 4.76 -21.04 -0.94
CA PHE A 154 5.92 -20.73 -0.09
C PHE A 154 5.48 -20.29 1.30
N GLY A 155 6.44 -20.12 2.20
CA GLY A 155 6.17 -19.70 3.56
C GLY A 155 5.63 -20.82 4.46
N SER A 156 5.25 -20.46 5.66
CA SER A 156 4.64 -21.35 6.66
C SER A 156 3.44 -20.71 7.31
N THR A 157 2.41 -21.51 7.60
CA THR A 157 1.20 -21.04 8.27
C THR A 157 1.09 -21.61 9.68
N TYR A 158 0.72 -20.77 10.63
CA TYR A 158 0.54 -21.12 12.04
C TYR A 158 -0.87 -20.74 12.47
N THR A 159 -1.56 -21.67 13.09
CA THR A 159 -2.91 -21.48 13.63
C THR A 159 -2.88 -20.88 15.03
N SER A 160 -4.04 -20.43 15.54
CA SER A 160 -4.18 -20.02 16.95
C SER A 160 -3.76 -21.11 17.93
N ASP A 161 -3.97 -22.40 17.60
CA ASP A 161 -3.55 -23.52 18.45
C ASP A 161 -2.02 -23.64 18.47
N ASP A 162 -1.36 -23.50 17.32
CA ASP A 162 0.12 -23.49 17.25
C ASP A 162 0.70 -22.36 18.08
N ILE A 163 0.11 -21.16 17.98
CA ILE A 163 0.52 -19.96 18.74
C ILE A 163 0.28 -20.16 20.25
N ASN A 164 -0.87 -20.69 20.64
CA ASN A 164 -1.16 -21.00 22.03
C ASN A 164 -0.20 -22.04 22.61
N ASN A 165 0.15 -23.05 21.82
CA ASN A 165 1.14 -24.08 22.23
C ASN A 165 2.54 -23.46 22.36
N ALA A 166 2.94 -22.60 21.40
CA ALA A 166 4.20 -21.87 21.48
C ALA A 166 4.27 -20.98 22.71
N ASN A 167 3.22 -20.23 23.04
CA ASN A 167 3.16 -19.35 24.21
C ASN A 167 3.25 -20.09 25.55
N ARG A 168 2.91 -21.39 25.58
CA ARG A 168 3.05 -22.25 26.77
C ARG A 168 4.39 -22.97 26.82
N SER A 169 5.14 -22.99 25.74
CA SER A 169 6.43 -23.68 25.62
C SER A 169 7.56 -22.88 26.28
N SER A 170 8.56 -23.58 26.81
CA SER A 170 9.82 -22.95 27.22
C SER A 170 10.67 -22.48 26.04
N ASP A 171 10.41 -22.99 24.84
CA ASP A 171 11.02 -22.57 23.57
C ASP A 171 9.93 -22.31 22.53
N PRO A 172 9.32 -21.11 22.52
CA PRO A 172 8.24 -20.75 21.62
C PRO A 172 8.62 -20.87 20.14
N TYR A 173 9.85 -20.52 19.80
CA TYR A 173 10.32 -20.47 18.41
C TYR A 173 10.58 -21.85 17.81
N SER A 174 10.68 -22.90 18.61
CA SER A 174 10.69 -24.27 18.10
C SER A 174 9.35 -24.71 17.49
N ILE A 175 8.25 -24.02 17.87
CA ILE A 175 6.88 -24.30 17.40
C ILE A 175 6.45 -23.25 16.35
N VAL A 176 6.63 -21.96 16.66
CA VAL A 176 6.30 -20.84 15.76
C VAL A 176 7.55 -19.97 15.60
N PRO A 177 8.43 -20.25 14.62
CA PRO A 177 9.69 -19.52 14.43
C PRO A 177 9.52 -18.14 13.78
N SER A 178 8.31 -17.64 13.65
CA SER A 178 8.03 -16.32 13.10
C SER A 178 8.44 -15.21 14.06
N VAL A 179 9.24 -14.27 13.59
CA VAL A 179 9.78 -13.14 14.36
C VAL A 179 9.57 -11.85 13.58
N ASP A 180 9.14 -10.77 14.24
CA ASP A 180 9.14 -9.43 13.68
C ASP A 180 10.44 -8.72 14.08
N GLU A 181 11.42 -8.72 13.20
CA GLU A 181 12.74 -8.14 13.46
C GLU A 181 12.74 -6.61 13.39
N ASP A 182 11.83 -6.01 12.64
CA ASP A 182 11.70 -4.57 12.46
C ASP A 182 10.79 -3.96 13.54
N GLY A 183 9.66 -4.61 13.80
CA GLY A 183 8.67 -4.20 14.80
C GLY A 183 7.55 -3.31 14.27
N HIS A 184 7.54 -2.93 12.98
CA HIS A 184 6.48 -2.10 12.42
C HIS A 184 5.12 -2.80 12.48
N GLY A 185 5.01 -4.05 12.04
CA GLY A 185 3.77 -4.82 12.09
C GLY A 185 3.27 -5.08 13.51
N THR A 186 4.18 -5.39 14.46
CA THR A 186 3.85 -5.52 15.88
C THR A 186 3.27 -4.23 16.44
N PHE A 187 3.87 -3.10 16.08
CA PHE A 187 3.42 -1.79 16.52
C PHE A 187 2.03 -1.47 15.99
N LEU A 188 1.79 -1.62 14.68
CA LEU A 188 0.47 -1.37 14.08
C LEU A 188 -0.61 -2.26 14.71
N ALA A 189 -0.32 -3.55 14.92
CA ALA A 189 -1.22 -4.48 15.59
C ALA A 189 -1.55 -4.02 17.02
N SER A 190 -0.56 -3.49 17.74
CA SER A 190 -0.77 -2.99 19.11
C SER A 190 -1.66 -1.76 19.14
N VAL A 191 -1.44 -0.80 18.24
CA VAL A 191 -2.27 0.40 18.12
C VAL A 191 -3.71 0.06 17.75
N ALA A 192 -3.90 -0.86 16.81
CA ALA A 192 -5.22 -1.28 16.38
C ALA A 192 -5.95 -2.12 17.46
N ALA A 193 -5.25 -3.04 18.15
CA ALA A 193 -5.94 -4.09 18.90
C ALA A 193 -5.26 -4.54 20.20
N SER A 194 -4.33 -3.79 20.81
CA SER A 194 -3.74 -4.18 22.10
C SER A 194 -4.80 -4.32 23.19
N ASN A 195 -4.60 -5.29 24.11
CA ASN A 195 -5.46 -5.52 25.26
C ASN A 195 -4.62 -5.76 26.52
N GLU A 196 -3.93 -4.72 27.01
CA GLU A 196 -3.20 -4.72 28.28
C GLU A 196 -3.85 -3.75 29.26
N PRO A 197 -4.88 -4.18 30.03
CA PRO A 197 -5.58 -3.32 30.96
C PRO A 197 -4.64 -2.71 32.01
N GLY A 198 -4.69 -1.38 32.15
CA GLY A 198 -3.84 -0.62 33.05
C GLY A 198 -2.49 -0.18 32.46
N GLU A 199 -2.08 -0.75 31.31
CA GLU A 199 -0.84 -0.42 30.62
C GLU A 199 -1.09 0.25 29.27
N TYR A 200 -1.68 -0.49 28.30
CA TYR A 200 -1.96 0.02 26.98
C TYR A 200 -3.16 -0.69 26.32
N ILE A 201 -4.14 0.09 25.89
CA ILE A 201 -5.35 -0.37 25.19
C ILE A 201 -5.35 0.19 23.77
N GLY A 202 -5.42 -0.68 22.78
CA GLY A 202 -5.59 -0.33 21.37
C GLY A 202 -7.01 0.13 21.05
N ALA A 203 -7.23 0.54 19.79
CA ALA A 203 -8.52 1.09 19.34
C ALA A 203 -9.67 0.07 19.42
N ALA A 204 -9.40 -1.22 19.13
CA ALA A 204 -10.37 -2.33 19.19
C ALA A 204 -9.80 -3.50 20.00
N PRO A 205 -9.74 -3.41 21.35
CA PRO A 205 -8.94 -4.29 22.20
C PRO A 205 -9.37 -5.76 22.19
N LYS A 206 -10.58 -6.10 21.76
CA LYS A 206 -11.08 -7.48 21.66
C LYS A 206 -11.26 -7.96 20.21
N ALA A 207 -10.75 -7.22 19.22
CA ALA A 207 -10.66 -7.68 17.84
C ALA A 207 -9.67 -8.86 17.72
N TYR A 208 -9.96 -9.77 16.79
CA TYR A 208 -9.04 -10.80 16.36
C TYR A 208 -8.01 -10.25 15.38
N LEU A 209 -6.90 -10.95 15.22
CA LEU A 209 -5.82 -10.59 14.31
C LEU A 209 -5.56 -11.72 13.31
N LEU A 210 -5.34 -11.38 12.03
CA LEU A 210 -4.73 -12.24 11.02
C LEU A 210 -3.50 -11.51 10.47
N ILE A 211 -2.36 -12.18 10.48
CA ILE A 211 -1.07 -11.56 10.21
C ILE A 211 -0.37 -12.26 9.04
N VAL A 212 0.20 -11.46 8.15
CA VAL A 212 1.18 -11.95 7.17
C VAL A 212 2.49 -11.22 7.37
N LYS A 213 3.56 -12.00 7.58
CA LYS A 213 4.92 -11.49 7.54
C LYS A 213 5.43 -11.62 6.11
N LEU A 214 5.75 -10.49 5.50
CA LEU A 214 6.25 -10.41 4.13
C LEU A 214 7.68 -10.92 4.00
N LYS A 215 7.98 -11.59 2.91
CA LYS A 215 9.36 -11.82 2.47
C LYS A 215 9.93 -10.56 1.83
N LYS A 216 11.24 -10.39 1.88
CA LYS A 216 11.93 -9.26 1.26
C LYS A 216 11.85 -9.34 -0.27
N ALA A 217 11.85 -8.15 -0.90
CA ALA A 217 11.90 -8.04 -2.35
C ALA A 217 13.15 -8.73 -2.93
N SER A 218 13.01 -9.30 -4.13
CA SER A 218 14.11 -9.94 -4.83
C SER A 218 15.19 -8.92 -5.22
N GLN A 219 16.45 -9.34 -5.18
CA GLN A 219 17.57 -8.49 -5.59
C GLN A 219 17.41 -8.05 -7.06
N TYR A 220 16.83 -8.91 -7.89
CA TYR A 220 16.55 -8.57 -9.29
C TYR A 220 15.67 -7.31 -9.44
N LEU A 221 14.58 -7.21 -8.66
CA LEU A 221 13.70 -6.02 -8.71
C LEU A 221 14.37 -4.80 -8.07
N ILE A 222 15.08 -4.97 -6.96
CA ILE A 222 15.86 -3.90 -6.33
C ILE A 222 16.83 -3.28 -7.34
N ASP A 223 17.59 -4.13 -8.05
CA ASP A 223 18.54 -3.69 -9.07
C ASP A 223 17.84 -3.05 -10.28
N ARG A 224 16.70 -3.63 -10.72
CA ARG A 224 15.94 -3.14 -11.87
C ARG A 224 15.31 -1.78 -11.63
N TYR A 225 14.80 -1.54 -10.42
CA TYR A 225 14.23 -0.25 -10.01
C TYR A 225 15.30 0.75 -9.52
N LEU A 226 16.57 0.33 -9.49
CA LEU A 226 17.71 1.14 -9.02
C LEU A 226 17.49 1.68 -7.60
N ILE A 227 16.88 0.87 -6.73
CA ILE A 227 16.72 1.24 -5.34
C ILE A 227 18.08 1.16 -4.68
N THR A 228 18.63 2.32 -4.29
CA THR A 228 19.90 2.42 -3.57
C THR A 228 19.64 2.25 -2.08
N ASN A 229 20.33 1.29 -1.44
CA ASN A 229 19.70 0.75 -0.28
C ASN A 229 20.56 0.51 0.93
N ASP A 230 20.18 1.22 2.00
CA ASP A 230 20.32 0.76 3.37
C ASP A 230 18.96 0.43 4.03
N ASN A 231 17.83 0.45 3.26
CA ASN A 231 16.53 0.13 3.80
C ASN A 231 16.28 -1.39 3.73
N PRO A 232 16.25 -2.09 4.88
CA PRO A 232 16.01 -3.53 4.90
C PRO A 232 14.54 -3.90 4.60
N ASN A 233 13.64 -2.91 4.52
CA ASN A 233 12.18 -3.11 4.48
C ASN A 233 11.60 -2.81 3.10
N LEU A 234 12.06 -3.58 2.11
CA LEU A 234 11.55 -3.56 0.75
C LEU A 234 10.78 -4.85 0.46
N TYR A 235 9.57 -4.70 -0.04
CA TYR A 235 8.63 -5.80 -0.27
C TYR A 235 8.02 -5.68 -1.66
N GLU A 236 7.54 -6.79 -2.22
CA GLU A 236 6.93 -6.83 -3.54
C GLU A 236 5.40 -6.73 -3.44
N SER A 237 4.78 -5.95 -4.30
CA SER A 237 3.32 -5.78 -4.31
C SER A 237 2.58 -7.10 -4.57
N THR A 238 3.18 -8.04 -5.29
CA THR A 238 2.61 -9.37 -5.51
C THR A 238 2.53 -10.15 -4.20
N ASP A 239 3.60 -10.18 -3.41
CA ASP A 239 3.61 -10.84 -2.10
C ASP A 239 2.62 -10.20 -1.13
N TYR A 240 2.48 -8.87 -1.23
CA TYR A 240 1.49 -8.13 -0.48
C TYR A 240 0.06 -8.53 -0.87
N MET A 241 -0.25 -8.62 -2.16
CA MET A 241 -1.55 -9.06 -2.67
C MET A 241 -1.87 -10.52 -2.28
N LEU A 242 -0.88 -11.42 -2.36
CA LEU A 242 -1.01 -12.79 -1.87
C LEU A 242 -1.30 -12.82 -0.36
N GLY A 243 -0.63 -11.96 0.40
CA GLY A 243 -0.90 -11.78 1.83
C GLY A 243 -2.33 -11.31 2.11
N MET A 244 -2.82 -10.31 1.38
CA MET A 244 -4.22 -9.87 1.49
C MET A 244 -5.18 -11.03 1.17
N LYS A 245 -4.96 -11.74 0.07
CA LYS A 245 -5.80 -12.88 -0.30
C LYS A 245 -5.85 -13.96 0.80
N TYR A 246 -4.70 -14.35 1.35
CA TYR A 246 -4.64 -15.30 2.47
C TYR A 246 -5.52 -14.86 3.66
N ILE A 247 -5.43 -13.58 4.04
CA ILE A 247 -6.21 -13.03 5.15
C ILE A 247 -7.72 -13.03 4.82
N LEU A 248 -8.10 -12.65 3.60
CA LEU A 248 -9.50 -12.62 3.17
C LEU A 248 -10.11 -14.02 3.12
N ASP A 249 -9.42 -15.00 2.53
CA ASP A 249 -9.83 -16.41 2.51
C ASP A 249 -9.98 -16.99 3.93
N ALA A 250 -9.08 -16.62 4.84
CA ALA A 250 -9.18 -17.04 6.23
C ALA A 250 -10.38 -16.40 6.94
N SER A 251 -10.68 -15.11 6.67
CA SER A 251 -11.84 -14.42 7.26
C SER A 251 -13.17 -15.07 6.85
N GLU A 252 -13.27 -15.53 5.60
CA GLU A 252 -14.44 -16.28 5.12
C GLU A 252 -14.63 -17.60 5.89
N LYS A 253 -13.53 -18.34 6.16
CA LYS A 253 -13.57 -19.58 6.95
C LYS A 253 -14.04 -19.34 8.39
N PHE A 254 -13.72 -18.18 8.97
CA PHE A 254 -14.18 -17.80 10.31
C PHE A 254 -15.59 -17.16 10.30
N ASN A 255 -16.12 -16.81 9.13
CA ASN A 255 -17.39 -16.10 8.96
C ASN A 255 -17.48 -14.82 9.81
N MET A 256 -16.43 -14.02 9.78
CA MET A 256 -16.30 -12.76 10.52
C MET A 256 -16.02 -11.61 9.56
N PRO A 257 -16.57 -10.41 9.81
CA PRO A 257 -16.17 -9.21 9.08
C PRO A 257 -14.70 -8.88 9.33
N ILE A 258 -14.07 -8.24 8.34
CA ILE A 258 -12.65 -7.97 8.35
C ILE A 258 -12.33 -6.52 7.96
N VAL A 259 -11.36 -5.94 8.67
CA VAL A 259 -10.73 -4.68 8.34
C VAL A 259 -9.27 -4.93 7.98
N MET A 260 -8.90 -4.65 6.73
CA MET A 260 -7.50 -4.65 6.31
C MET A 260 -6.85 -3.33 6.68
N CYS A 261 -5.76 -3.38 7.45
CA CYS A 261 -4.90 -2.25 7.77
C CYS A 261 -3.69 -2.24 6.83
N ILE A 262 -3.60 -1.24 5.96
CA ILE A 262 -2.55 -1.12 4.94
C ILE A 262 -1.65 0.05 5.31
N GLY A 263 -0.51 -0.27 5.93
CA GLY A 263 0.51 0.67 6.39
C GLY A 263 1.70 0.85 5.44
N MET A 264 1.65 0.25 4.25
CA MET A 264 2.74 0.29 3.26
C MET A 264 2.30 0.97 1.97
N GLY A 265 3.26 1.53 1.24
CA GLY A 265 2.97 2.20 -0.02
C GLY A 265 4.17 2.36 -0.95
N THR A 266 3.89 2.90 -2.13
CA THR A 266 4.89 3.21 -3.17
C THR A 266 4.47 4.42 -4.00
N ASN A 267 5.46 5.14 -4.58
CA ASN A 267 5.22 6.14 -5.62
C ASN A 267 5.25 5.54 -7.04
N ASP A 268 5.52 4.24 -7.16
CA ASP A 268 5.58 3.59 -8.47
C ASP A 268 4.17 3.35 -9.01
N GLY A 269 3.72 4.22 -9.89
CA GLY A 269 2.46 4.12 -10.60
C GLY A 269 1.78 5.45 -10.87
N ALA A 270 0.59 5.40 -11.45
CA ALA A 270 -0.10 6.57 -12.00
C ALA A 270 -0.89 7.38 -10.95
N HIS A 271 -0.96 6.96 -9.69
CA HIS A 271 -1.73 7.61 -8.60
C HIS A 271 -3.19 7.92 -8.97
N ASP A 272 -3.82 7.04 -9.73
CA ASP A 272 -5.17 7.20 -10.28
C ASP A 272 -6.18 6.12 -9.85
N GLY A 273 -5.70 5.14 -9.06
CA GLY A 273 -6.53 4.05 -8.55
C GLY A 273 -6.66 2.85 -9.50
N ASN A 274 -5.84 2.80 -10.57
CA ASN A 274 -5.92 1.78 -11.60
C ASN A 274 -4.71 0.82 -11.61
N SER A 275 -3.87 0.82 -10.56
CA SER A 275 -2.86 -0.24 -10.42
C SER A 275 -3.52 -1.56 -9.99
N LEU A 276 -2.88 -2.70 -10.29
CA LEU A 276 -3.44 -4.02 -9.99
C LEU A 276 -3.85 -4.19 -8.53
N ILE A 277 -3.01 -3.77 -7.60
CA ILE A 277 -3.32 -3.80 -6.16
C ILE A 277 -4.51 -2.89 -5.81
N GLU A 278 -4.65 -1.74 -6.47
CA GLU A 278 -5.75 -0.80 -6.24
C GLU A 278 -7.07 -1.29 -6.83
N GLU A 279 -7.02 -1.92 -8.01
CA GLU A 279 -8.18 -2.57 -8.61
C GLU A 279 -8.67 -3.73 -7.74
N TYR A 280 -7.75 -4.58 -7.23
CA TYR A 280 -8.09 -5.65 -6.31
C TYR A 280 -8.74 -5.13 -5.03
N ILE A 281 -8.15 -4.13 -4.36
CA ILE A 281 -8.76 -3.49 -3.19
C ILE A 281 -10.15 -2.94 -3.52
N SER A 282 -10.28 -2.22 -4.64
CA SER A 282 -11.55 -1.62 -5.07
C SER A 282 -12.63 -2.66 -5.37
N PHE A 283 -12.24 -3.82 -5.90
CA PHE A 283 -13.13 -4.94 -6.18
C PHE A 283 -13.62 -5.61 -4.89
N VAL A 284 -12.69 -5.97 -4.00
CA VAL A 284 -13.03 -6.70 -2.77
C VAL A 284 -13.78 -5.82 -1.77
N SER A 285 -13.48 -4.51 -1.73
CA SER A 285 -14.15 -3.54 -0.84
C SER A 285 -15.67 -3.41 -1.07
N GLN A 286 -16.20 -3.94 -2.17
CA GLN A 286 -17.64 -3.97 -2.45
C GLN A 286 -18.39 -5.06 -1.67
N ARG A 287 -17.67 -6.00 -1.08
CA ARG A 287 -18.27 -7.10 -0.32
C ARG A 287 -18.72 -6.63 1.06
N VAL A 288 -19.85 -7.09 1.48
CA VAL A 288 -20.35 -6.87 2.85
C VAL A 288 -19.37 -7.50 3.86
N GLY A 289 -19.06 -6.77 4.91
CA GLY A 289 -18.14 -7.21 5.94
C GLY A 289 -16.66 -7.01 5.62
N TYR A 290 -16.31 -6.34 4.51
CA TYR A 290 -14.94 -6.06 4.13
C TYR A 290 -14.66 -4.55 4.14
N ALA A 291 -13.59 -4.12 4.81
CA ALA A 291 -13.12 -2.73 4.79
C ALA A 291 -11.61 -2.66 4.61
N PHE A 292 -11.13 -1.67 3.87
CA PHE A 292 -9.72 -1.44 3.60
C PHE A 292 -9.33 -0.03 4.05
N VAL A 293 -8.50 0.05 5.06
CA VAL A 293 -7.95 1.31 5.57
C VAL A 293 -6.50 1.45 5.10
N THR A 294 -6.20 2.54 4.42
CA THR A 294 -4.89 2.79 3.80
C THR A 294 -4.25 4.06 4.33
N ALA A 295 -2.96 4.01 4.58
CA ALA A 295 -2.13 5.17 4.88
C ALA A 295 -1.86 5.98 3.61
N VAL A 296 -2.11 7.30 3.62
CA VAL A 296 -1.87 8.14 2.43
C VAL A 296 -0.40 8.36 2.09
N GLY A 297 0.53 7.97 2.99
CA GLY A 297 1.96 8.14 2.81
C GLY A 297 2.53 9.37 3.49
N ASN A 298 3.87 9.49 3.49
CA ASN A 298 4.62 10.55 4.17
C ASN A 298 5.51 11.35 3.18
N GLU A 299 4.95 11.70 2.02
CA GLU A 299 5.70 12.25 0.89
C GLU A 299 5.45 13.76 0.61
N ALA A 300 4.57 14.44 1.40
CA ALA A 300 4.22 15.84 1.11
C ALA A 300 5.43 16.79 1.09
N ASN A 301 6.40 16.59 1.97
CA ASN A 301 7.61 17.41 2.07
C ASN A 301 8.87 16.75 1.52
N ALA A 302 8.77 15.53 0.96
CA ALA A 302 9.89 14.75 0.44
C ALA A 302 10.48 15.33 -0.87
N LYS A 303 9.72 16.18 -1.58
CA LYS A 303 10.08 16.73 -2.89
C LYS A 303 10.20 15.66 -3.99
N HIS A 304 9.46 14.57 -3.84
CA HIS A 304 9.47 13.44 -4.76
C HIS A 304 8.38 13.50 -5.82
N HIS A 305 7.60 14.58 -5.89
CA HIS A 305 6.62 14.81 -6.94
C HIS A 305 6.79 16.17 -7.60
N THR A 306 6.59 16.19 -8.92
CA THR A 306 6.48 17.41 -9.74
C THR A 306 5.46 17.20 -10.86
N GLN A 307 4.89 18.28 -11.33
CA GLN A 307 3.95 18.29 -12.46
C GLN A 307 4.25 19.44 -13.40
N GLY A 308 3.76 19.34 -14.62
CA GLY A 308 3.92 20.37 -15.62
C GLY A 308 2.97 20.21 -16.81
N LYS A 309 3.17 21.07 -17.81
CA LYS A 309 2.35 21.06 -19.01
C LYS A 309 3.17 21.39 -20.25
N ILE A 310 3.15 20.50 -21.23
CA ILE A 310 3.68 20.76 -22.56
C ILE A 310 2.63 21.57 -23.33
N PRO A 311 2.91 22.82 -23.73
CA PRO A 311 1.86 23.74 -24.17
C PRO A 311 1.23 23.38 -25.52
N ALA A 312 1.95 22.66 -26.38
CA ALA A 312 1.47 22.27 -27.71
C ALA A 312 2.32 21.17 -28.34
N THR A 313 1.81 20.56 -29.41
CA THR A 313 2.60 19.69 -30.29
C THR A 313 3.84 20.44 -30.81
N ARG A 314 4.99 19.78 -30.80
CA ARG A 314 6.34 20.30 -31.11
C ARG A 314 6.93 21.26 -30.09
N ALA A 315 6.24 21.55 -29.00
CA ALA A 315 6.81 22.23 -27.83
C ALA A 315 7.53 21.23 -26.91
N ALA A 316 8.26 21.76 -25.93
CA ALA A 316 8.94 20.97 -24.92
C ALA A 316 8.78 21.61 -23.54
N ASP A 317 8.90 20.78 -22.49
CA ASP A 317 9.02 21.21 -21.11
C ASP A 317 10.15 20.46 -20.42
N ARG A 318 10.58 20.93 -19.24
CA ARG A 318 11.76 20.46 -18.54
C ARG A 318 11.44 20.08 -17.09
N ILE A 319 11.85 18.88 -16.74
CA ILE A 319 11.92 18.41 -15.34
C ILE A 319 13.37 18.50 -14.88
N SER A 320 13.64 19.29 -13.84
CA SER A 320 14.99 19.45 -13.28
C SER A 320 15.08 18.71 -11.94
N ILE A 321 16.15 17.91 -11.78
CA ILE A 321 16.40 17.04 -10.63
C ILE A 321 17.75 17.44 -10.05
N LYS A 322 17.80 17.70 -8.75
CA LYS A 322 19.05 17.86 -8.01
C LYS A 322 19.52 16.49 -7.53
N VAL A 323 20.76 16.16 -7.83
CA VAL A 323 21.49 15.03 -7.28
C VAL A 323 22.57 15.59 -6.36
N GLY A 324 22.43 15.38 -5.05
CA GLY A 324 23.30 15.99 -4.05
C GLY A 324 24.58 15.22 -3.76
N GLU A 325 24.69 13.98 -4.25
CA GLU A 325 25.84 13.11 -4.04
C GLU A 325 26.29 12.43 -5.33
N GLN A 326 27.57 12.05 -5.38
CA GLN A 326 28.14 11.31 -6.52
C GLN A 326 27.71 9.84 -6.49
N GLY A 327 27.32 9.30 -7.65
CA GLY A 327 27.03 7.88 -7.80
C GLY A 327 25.60 7.46 -7.44
N ALA A 328 24.72 8.43 -7.18
CA ALA A 328 23.30 8.13 -6.92
C ALA A 328 22.66 7.36 -8.08
N SER A 329 21.82 6.39 -7.76
CA SER A 329 21.05 5.66 -8.76
C SER A 329 19.57 5.75 -8.40
N PHE A 330 18.71 6.06 -9.38
CA PHE A 330 17.29 6.26 -9.15
C PHE A 330 16.50 6.21 -10.45
N THR A 331 15.18 6.12 -10.32
CA THR A 331 14.26 6.10 -11.45
C THR A 331 13.25 7.24 -11.31
N VAL A 332 12.92 7.91 -12.40
CA VAL A 332 11.83 8.88 -12.51
C VAL A 332 10.73 8.25 -13.34
N ILE A 333 9.50 8.22 -12.80
CA ILE A 333 8.33 7.71 -13.52
C ILE A 333 7.47 8.91 -13.89
N ILE A 334 7.16 9.04 -15.17
CA ILE A 334 6.40 10.17 -15.73
C ILE A 334 5.15 9.62 -16.42
N HIS A 335 4.00 10.12 -16.00
CA HIS A 335 2.69 9.77 -16.56
C HIS A 335 2.08 10.97 -17.28
N SER A 336 1.47 10.71 -18.42
CA SER A 336 0.65 11.66 -19.16
C SER A 336 -0.64 10.99 -19.66
N PRO A 337 -1.69 11.75 -20.01
CA PRO A 337 -2.91 11.15 -20.56
C PRO A 337 -2.61 10.28 -21.77
N GLY A 338 -3.30 9.12 -21.88
CA GLY A 338 -3.06 8.14 -22.93
C GLY A 338 -3.28 8.62 -24.38
N TYR A 339 -3.98 9.75 -24.55
CA TYR A 339 -4.17 10.40 -25.85
C TYR A 339 -3.06 11.40 -26.23
N ASP A 340 -2.20 11.80 -25.30
CA ASP A 340 -0.98 12.56 -25.60
C ASP A 340 0.14 11.62 -26.01
N LYS A 341 1.09 12.09 -26.82
CA LYS A 341 2.31 11.36 -27.17
C LYS A 341 3.51 12.23 -26.85
N ILE A 342 4.36 11.73 -25.94
CA ILE A 342 5.49 12.46 -25.39
C ILE A 342 6.77 11.64 -25.57
N SER A 343 7.79 12.25 -26.15
CA SER A 343 9.17 11.73 -26.21
C SER A 343 10.02 12.38 -25.12
N ALA A 344 11.13 11.76 -24.75
CA ALA A 344 12.05 12.30 -23.76
C ALA A 344 13.50 12.31 -24.23
N GLY A 345 14.29 13.19 -23.62
CA GLY A 345 15.73 13.24 -23.68
C GLY A 345 16.29 13.66 -22.32
N VAL A 346 17.59 13.50 -22.08
CA VAL A 346 18.21 13.81 -20.79
C VAL A 346 19.47 14.65 -21.02
N THR A 347 19.68 15.66 -20.20
CA THR A 347 20.92 16.46 -20.19
C THR A 347 21.55 16.40 -18.80
N SER A 348 22.85 16.10 -18.75
CA SER A 348 23.65 16.00 -17.55
C SER A 348 24.09 17.37 -17.00
N PRO A 349 24.64 17.41 -15.77
CA PRO A 349 25.21 18.64 -15.20
C PRO A 349 26.35 19.27 -16.03
N THR A 350 27.16 18.47 -16.74
CA THR A 350 28.25 18.96 -17.59
C THR A 350 27.81 19.32 -19.01
N GLY A 351 26.54 19.02 -19.37
CA GLY A 351 25.99 19.28 -20.69
C GLY A 351 26.05 18.10 -21.66
N GLU A 352 26.56 16.94 -21.24
CA GLU A 352 26.44 15.71 -22.03
C GLU A 352 24.97 15.30 -22.12
N ALA A 353 24.50 14.78 -23.25
CA ALA A 353 23.08 14.57 -23.44
C ALA A 353 22.74 13.27 -24.14
N VAL A 354 21.65 12.65 -23.69
CA VAL A 354 20.87 11.71 -24.46
C VAL A 354 19.87 12.52 -25.29
N SER A 355 20.04 12.50 -26.61
CA SER A 355 19.12 13.16 -27.55
C SER A 355 17.70 12.61 -27.42
N ARG A 356 16.72 13.37 -27.95
CA ARG A 356 15.31 12.94 -27.98
C ARG A 356 15.18 11.52 -28.50
N VAL A 357 14.64 10.63 -27.67
CA VAL A 357 14.23 9.26 -28.02
C VAL A 357 12.72 9.28 -28.28
N SER A 358 12.30 8.91 -29.48
CA SER A 358 10.89 8.95 -29.86
C SER A 358 10.09 7.90 -29.10
N PHE A 359 8.86 8.25 -28.71
CA PHE A 359 7.94 7.35 -28.05
C PHE A 359 7.63 6.13 -28.93
N GLN A 360 7.88 4.96 -28.38
CA GLN A 360 7.45 3.67 -28.93
C GLN A 360 7.18 2.73 -27.74
N SER A 361 5.94 2.27 -27.58
CA SER A 361 5.59 1.36 -26.48
C SER A 361 6.43 0.08 -26.56
N GLY A 362 6.98 -0.34 -25.42
CA GLY A 362 7.92 -1.46 -25.32
C GLY A 362 9.38 -1.12 -25.65
N LEU A 363 9.66 0.11 -26.07
CA LEU A 363 11.04 0.52 -26.32
C LEU A 363 11.81 0.66 -25.00
N GLU A 364 12.97 0.01 -24.91
CA GLU A 364 14.01 0.31 -23.95
C GLU A 364 15.24 0.83 -24.70
N TYR A 365 15.63 2.07 -24.41
CA TYR A 365 16.81 2.71 -24.98
C TYR A 365 17.80 3.00 -23.84
N SER A 366 19.04 2.55 -23.97
CA SER A 366 20.08 2.77 -22.97
C SER A 366 21.31 3.44 -23.62
N ASN A 367 21.87 4.44 -22.93
CA ASN A 367 23.09 5.12 -23.35
C ASN A 367 24.00 5.38 -22.14
N GLN A 368 25.32 5.24 -22.36
CA GLN A 368 26.35 5.56 -21.39
C GLN A 368 26.89 6.96 -21.70
N LEU A 369 26.69 7.91 -20.77
CA LEU A 369 27.33 9.21 -20.79
C LEU A 369 28.80 9.05 -20.35
N VAL A 370 29.73 9.41 -21.21
CA VAL A 370 31.15 9.08 -21.01
C VAL A 370 31.80 9.99 -19.96
N LEU A 371 31.52 11.30 -20.05
CA LEU A 371 32.08 12.29 -19.12
C LEU A 371 31.57 12.12 -17.69
N GLU A 372 30.30 11.73 -17.57
CA GLU A 372 29.62 11.54 -16.28
C GLU A 372 29.78 10.13 -15.73
N ASN A 373 30.20 9.17 -16.57
CA ASN A 373 30.17 7.75 -16.23
C ASN A 373 28.78 7.28 -15.75
N THR A 374 27.73 7.92 -16.26
CA THR A 374 26.33 7.67 -15.89
C THR A 374 25.62 6.92 -17.00
N ARG A 375 24.90 5.86 -16.66
CA ARG A 375 24.03 5.18 -17.62
C ARG A 375 22.60 5.72 -17.48
N ILE A 376 22.06 6.19 -18.61
CA ILE A 376 20.67 6.62 -18.74
C ILE A 376 19.90 5.53 -19.49
N THR A 377 18.76 5.10 -18.95
CA THR A 377 17.85 4.19 -19.63
C THR A 377 16.47 4.84 -19.70
N LEU A 378 15.93 4.95 -20.92
CA LEU A 378 14.56 5.40 -21.16
C LEU A 378 13.71 4.20 -21.57
N ARG A 379 12.56 4.05 -20.92
CA ARG A 379 11.54 3.04 -21.23
C ARG A 379 10.22 3.72 -21.50
N TYR A 380 9.48 3.19 -22.46
CA TYR A 380 8.16 3.67 -22.82
C TYR A 380 7.17 2.53 -22.77
N PHE A 381 6.05 2.74 -22.11
CA PHE A 381 4.91 1.81 -22.20
C PHE A 381 3.60 2.57 -22.16
N ARG A 382 2.55 1.93 -22.66
CA ARG A 382 1.21 2.51 -22.72
C ARG A 382 0.22 1.57 -22.03
N ASP A 383 -0.48 2.11 -21.07
CA ASP A 383 -1.70 1.56 -20.49
C ASP A 383 -2.86 2.54 -20.73
N ASN A 384 -3.64 2.91 -19.73
CA ASN A 384 -4.56 4.04 -19.79
C ASN A 384 -3.82 5.40 -19.90
N ASN A 385 -2.52 5.40 -19.67
CA ASN A 385 -1.60 6.52 -19.72
C ASN A 385 -0.51 6.28 -20.76
N ASN A 386 0.19 7.33 -21.16
CA ASN A 386 1.51 7.21 -21.74
C ASN A 386 2.54 7.39 -20.63
N ASN A 387 3.42 6.42 -20.50
CA ASN A 387 4.37 6.31 -19.42
C ASN A 387 5.79 6.42 -19.96
N VAL A 388 6.59 7.29 -19.34
CA VAL A 388 8.01 7.45 -19.61
C VAL A 388 8.77 7.16 -18.32
N ILE A 389 9.59 6.12 -18.32
CA ILE A 389 10.48 5.79 -17.21
C ILE A 389 11.89 6.19 -17.59
N VAL A 390 12.52 7.03 -16.78
CA VAL A 390 13.92 7.47 -16.96
C VAL A 390 14.74 6.99 -15.77
N SER A 391 15.64 6.05 -16.01
CA SER A 391 16.53 5.50 -14.98
C SER A 391 17.92 6.09 -15.10
N PHE A 392 18.48 6.50 -13.96
CA PHE A 392 19.81 7.06 -13.81
C PHE A 392 20.64 6.08 -12.97
N LYS A 393 21.66 5.47 -13.56
CA LYS A 393 22.59 4.60 -12.82
C LYS A 393 23.93 5.26 -12.69
N ASN A 394 24.41 5.44 -11.45
CA ASN A 394 25.65 6.11 -11.11
C ASN A 394 25.66 7.59 -11.54
N ALA A 395 24.61 8.34 -11.18
CA ALA A 395 24.48 9.74 -11.54
C ALA A 395 25.52 10.62 -10.86
N THR A 396 26.13 11.53 -11.61
CA THR A 396 27.06 12.57 -11.11
C THR A 396 26.28 13.61 -10.30
N GLN A 397 26.90 14.13 -9.24
CA GLN A 397 26.36 15.25 -8.46
C GLN A 397 26.10 16.47 -9.36
N GLY A 398 24.93 17.11 -9.19
CA GLY A 398 24.57 18.31 -9.93
C GLY A 398 23.10 18.35 -10.32
N ILE A 399 22.77 19.16 -11.33
CA ILE A 399 21.41 19.33 -11.83
C ILE A 399 21.24 18.55 -13.13
N TRP A 400 20.41 17.53 -13.09
CA TRP A 400 19.99 16.75 -14.24
C TRP A 400 18.69 17.29 -14.81
N ASN A 401 18.52 17.23 -16.13
CA ASN A 401 17.30 17.68 -16.77
C ASN A 401 16.74 16.59 -17.67
N ILE A 402 15.47 16.22 -17.46
CA ILE A 402 14.67 15.45 -18.41
C ILE A 402 13.91 16.46 -19.27
N ILE A 403 14.06 16.35 -20.58
CA ILE A 403 13.36 17.21 -21.55
C ILE A 403 12.23 16.37 -22.16
N LEU A 404 10.99 16.79 -21.94
CA LEU A 404 9.80 16.17 -22.51
C LEU A 404 9.40 16.91 -23.79
N TYR A 405 9.23 16.18 -24.88
CA TYR A 405 8.86 16.73 -26.19
C TYR A 405 7.46 16.28 -26.56
N GLY A 406 6.58 17.22 -26.89
CA GLY A 406 5.23 16.93 -27.36
C GLY A 406 5.21 16.46 -28.82
N ASP A 407 5.08 15.16 -29.05
CA ASP A 407 4.93 14.59 -30.37
C ASP A 407 3.52 14.81 -30.94
N LEU A 408 2.52 14.57 -30.08
CA LEU A 408 1.12 14.88 -30.29
C LEU A 408 0.53 15.28 -28.94
N ILE A 409 0.06 16.49 -28.81
CA ILE A 409 -0.47 17.05 -27.57
C ILE A 409 -1.92 17.49 -27.76
N ILE A 410 -2.79 16.94 -26.91
CA ILE A 410 -4.21 17.28 -26.79
C ILE A 410 -4.43 18.05 -25.48
N ASN A 411 -3.93 17.53 -24.35
CA ASN A 411 -3.97 18.18 -23.04
C ASN A 411 -2.59 18.71 -22.63
N GLY A 412 -1.56 17.87 -22.69
CA GLY A 412 -0.17 18.17 -22.42
C GLY A 412 0.23 18.09 -20.95
N GLU A 413 -0.69 17.85 -20.03
CA GLU A 413 -0.36 17.68 -18.62
C GLU A 413 0.49 16.42 -18.40
N TYR A 414 1.43 16.51 -17.45
CA TYR A 414 2.20 15.37 -16.99
C TYR A 414 2.48 15.46 -15.49
N TRP A 415 2.67 14.32 -14.86
CA TRP A 415 3.03 14.13 -13.47
C TRP A 415 4.25 13.24 -13.41
N ALA A 416 5.19 13.55 -12.52
CA ALA A 416 6.42 12.79 -12.37
C ALA A 416 6.72 12.51 -10.90
N TRP A 417 7.10 11.28 -10.59
CA TRP A 417 7.47 10.84 -9.25
C TRP A 417 8.87 10.25 -9.23
N LEU A 418 9.57 10.51 -8.12
CA LEU A 418 10.71 9.77 -7.64
C LEU A 418 10.22 8.65 -6.70
N PRO A 419 11.03 7.61 -6.43
CA PRO A 419 10.72 6.62 -5.41
C PRO A 419 10.40 7.26 -4.05
N ILE A 420 9.61 6.58 -3.20
CA ILE A 420 9.29 7.09 -1.87
C ILE A 420 10.54 7.21 -0.99
N THR A 421 10.42 8.01 0.06
CA THR A 421 11.42 8.13 1.13
C THR A 421 11.86 6.75 1.63
N GLY A 422 13.16 6.52 1.74
CA GLY A 422 13.75 5.23 2.11
C GLY A 422 14.02 4.28 0.93
N GLN A 423 13.53 4.58 -0.27
CA GLN A 423 13.87 3.85 -1.50
C GLN A 423 14.83 4.62 -2.41
N ILE A 424 15.10 5.88 -2.11
CA ILE A 424 15.97 6.77 -2.86
C ILE A 424 16.86 7.56 -1.87
N SER A 425 18.03 8.00 -2.33
CA SER A 425 18.88 8.89 -1.55
C SER A 425 18.12 10.19 -1.20
N PRO A 426 18.16 10.64 0.06
CA PRO A 426 17.50 11.88 0.49
C PRO A 426 18.09 13.14 -0.15
N THR A 427 19.20 13.02 -0.87
CA THR A 427 19.84 14.12 -1.59
C THR A 427 19.35 14.28 -3.03
N VAL A 428 18.50 13.37 -3.50
CA VAL A 428 17.87 13.41 -4.83
C VAL A 428 16.46 13.98 -4.71
N GLU A 429 16.23 15.14 -5.32
CA GLU A 429 14.96 15.88 -5.21
C GLU A 429 14.61 16.62 -6.52
N PHE A 430 13.32 16.83 -6.78
CA PHE A 430 12.91 17.75 -7.83
C PHE A 430 13.19 19.19 -7.43
N LEU A 431 13.65 20.03 -8.38
CA LEU A 431 13.87 21.45 -8.13
C LEU A 431 12.58 22.29 -8.07
N ARG A 432 11.51 21.80 -8.68
CA ARG A 432 10.18 22.40 -8.63
C ARG A 432 9.17 21.37 -8.13
N PRO A 433 9.30 20.94 -6.86
CA PRO A 433 8.37 19.95 -6.30
C PRO A 433 7.01 20.58 -6.01
N THR A 434 5.97 19.74 -5.96
CA THR A 434 4.67 20.08 -5.39
C THR A 434 4.25 19.02 -4.39
N PRO A 435 3.65 19.39 -3.24
CA PRO A 435 3.11 18.45 -2.27
C PRO A 435 1.79 17.81 -2.71
N GLU A 436 1.12 18.37 -3.71
CA GLU A 436 -0.09 17.81 -4.29
C GLU A 436 0.22 16.48 -5.00
N TYR A 437 -0.77 15.58 -5.09
CA TYR A 437 -0.66 14.25 -5.73
C TYR A 437 0.41 13.33 -5.12
N THR A 438 0.76 13.55 -3.84
CA THR A 438 1.73 12.72 -3.12
C THR A 438 1.09 11.55 -2.35
N THR A 439 -0.24 11.42 -2.37
CA THR A 439 -0.92 10.22 -1.85
C THR A 439 -0.40 8.97 -2.54
N VAL A 440 0.24 8.08 -1.77
CA VAL A 440 0.92 6.89 -2.31
C VAL A 440 -0.06 5.79 -2.74
N ILE A 441 0.40 4.88 -3.60
CA ILE A 441 -0.29 3.65 -3.93
C ILE A 441 -0.07 2.65 -2.77
N PRO A 442 -1.12 1.91 -2.28
CA PRO A 442 -2.44 1.78 -2.88
C PRO A 442 -3.51 2.73 -2.31
N SER A 443 -3.13 3.80 -1.63
CA SER A 443 -4.10 4.71 -1.01
C SER A 443 -4.94 5.51 -2.02
N THR A 444 -4.57 5.50 -3.30
CA THR A 444 -5.37 6.10 -4.36
C THR A 444 -6.49 5.18 -4.88
N ALA A 445 -6.62 3.95 -4.37
CA ALA A 445 -7.71 3.03 -4.69
C ALA A 445 -9.09 3.66 -4.47
N LEU A 446 -10.06 3.33 -5.34
CA LEU A 446 -11.36 4.01 -5.37
C LEU A 446 -12.14 3.88 -4.06
N ARG A 447 -12.18 2.68 -3.50
CA ARG A 447 -13.04 2.31 -2.35
C ARG A 447 -12.28 2.13 -1.04
N ALA A 448 -10.97 2.41 -1.02
CA ALA A 448 -10.21 2.43 0.22
C ALA A 448 -10.61 3.62 1.11
N ILE A 449 -10.53 3.42 2.41
CA ILE A 449 -10.64 4.47 3.44
C ILE A 449 -9.26 5.08 3.59
N LYS A 450 -9.07 6.31 3.11
CA LYS A 450 -7.77 6.98 2.97
C LYS A 450 -7.50 7.84 4.18
N CYS A 451 -6.52 7.46 4.99
CA CYS A 451 -6.22 8.14 6.24
C CYS A 451 -4.90 8.92 6.17
N GLY A 452 -4.98 10.24 6.37
CA GLY A 452 -3.84 11.12 6.63
C GLY A 452 -3.55 11.23 8.13
N ALA A 453 -2.51 11.97 8.49
CA ALA A 453 -2.05 12.07 9.86
C ALA A 453 -1.96 13.50 10.37
N TYR A 454 -2.33 13.72 11.65
CA TYR A 454 -2.18 14.98 12.35
C TYR A 454 -1.62 14.78 13.76
N ASN A 455 -1.06 15.85 14.35
CA ASN A 455 -0.60 15.87 15.74
C ASN A 455 -1.77 16.18 16.68
N SER A 456 -2.16 15.21 17.49
CA SER A 456 -3.26 15.38 18.43
C SER A 456 -2.97 16.33 19.60
N LYS A 457 -1.68 16.66 19.86
CA LYS A 457 -1.27 17.51 20.99
C LYS A 457 -1.44 19.02 20.65
N ASP A 458 -1.01 19.41 19.45
CA ASP A 458 -1.05 20.81 18.98
C ASP A 458 -2.05 21.05 17.86
N GLN A 459 -2.74 20.01 17.42
CA GLN A 459 -3.76 20.02 16.36
C GLN A 459 -3.23 20.37 14.97
N SER A 460 -1.91 20.35 14.73
CA SER A 460 -1.28 20.60 13.43
C SER A 460 -1.32 19.37 12.52
N LEU A 461 -1.36 19.59 11.21
CA LEU A 461 -1.16 18.51 10.23
C LEU A 461 0.27 17.97 10.36
N LEU A 462 0.45 16.65 10.26
CA LEU A 462 1.80 16.09 10.10
C LEU A 462 2.41 16.60 8.80
N VAL A 463 3.57 17.26 8.89
CA VAL A 463 4.22 17.94 7.74
C VAL A 463 4.49 17.00 6.57
N SER A 464 4.81 15.74 6.86
CA SER A 464 5.05 14.72 5.84
C SER A 464 3.77 14.06 5.33
N SER A 465 2.62 14.15 6.03
CA SER A 465 1.38 13.51 5.59
C SER A 465 1.05 13.89 4.16
N SER A 466 1.00 12.91 3.28
CA SER A 466 0.80 13.12 1.84
C SER A 466 -0.52 13.81 1.51
N TRP A 467 -0.50 14.64 0.46
CA TRP A 467 -1.63 15.42 0.01
C TRP A 467 -2.25 14.83 -1.25
N GLY A 468 -3.55 14.97 -1.35
CA GLY A 468 -4.27 14.76 -2.61
C GLY A 468 -4.15 15.96 -3.58
N PRO A 469 -5.08 16.03 -4.54
CA PRO A 469 -6.04 14.99 -4.88
C PRO A 469 -5.37 13.75 -5.49
N THR A 470 -6.13 12.69 -5.78
CA THR A 470 -5.63 11.67 -6.71
C THR A 470 -5.56 12.25 -8.12
N ARG A 471 -4.81 11.62 -9.04
CA ARG A 471 -4.69 12.14 -10.41
C ARG A 471 -6.03 12.19 -11.18
N LEU A 472 -7.04 11.41 -10.76
CA LEU A 472 -8.42 11.54 -11.25
C LEU A 472 -9.26 12.55 -10.44
N LEU A 473 -8.60 13.49 -9.75
CA LEU A 473 -9.21 14.60 -9.00
C LEU A 473 -10.18 14.16 -7.89
N ARG A 474 -10.01 12.94 -7.35
CA ARG A 474 -10.75 12.49 -6.18
C ARG A 474 -10.11 13.03 -4.91
N ILE A 475 -10.93 13.32 -3.91
CA ILE A 475 -10.44 13.77 -2.59
C ILE A 475 -9.60 12.65 -1.95
N ALA A 476 -8.42 13.03 -1.48
CA ALA A 476 -7.54 12.28 -0.62
C ALA A 476 -6.72 13.29 0.24
N PRO A 477 -6.50 12.97 1.53
CA PRO A 477 -7.12 11.88 2.28
C PRO A 477 -8.65 12.01 2.38
N ASP A 478 -9.36 10.98 2.88
CA ASP A 478 -10.76 11.12 3.27
C ASP A 478 -10.89 11.95 4.55
N PHE A 479 -9.99 11.72 5.48
CA PHE A 479 -9.83 12.44 6.74
C PHE A 479 -8.44 12.19 7.30
N VAL A 480 -8.12 12.85 8.41
CA VAL A 480 -6.89 12.62 9.17
C VAL A 480 -7.20 11.99 10.53
N ALA A 481 -6.33 11.10 10.98
CA ALA A 481 -6.34 10.55 12.33
C ALA A 481 -5.06 10.97 13.08
N PRO A 482 -5.03 10.82 14.41
CA PRO A 482 -3.80 11.05 15.15
C PRO A 482 -2.65 10.22 14.59
N GLY A 483 -1.55 10.86 14.30
CA GLY A 483 -0.40 10.22 13.65
C GLY A 483 0.94 10.81 14.07
N VAL A 484 1.09 11.44 15.24
CA VAL A 484 2.35 12.00 15.74
C VAL A 484 2.57 11.60 17.18
N ASP A 485 3.73 11.04 17.49
CA ASP A 485 4.12 10.59 18.83
C ASP A 485 3.11 9.63 19.52
N VAL A 486 2.56 8.55 18.93
CA VAL A 486 1.65 7.52 19.52
C VAL A 486 2.42 6.48 20.29
N LYS A 487 2.00 6.17 21.43
CA LYS A 487 2.46 5.05 22.23
C LYS A 487 1.98 3.74 21.56
N GLY A 488 2.84 2.75 21.52
CA GLY A 488 2.55 1.41 21.02
C GLY A 488 3.57 0.41 21.53
N ILE A 489 3.48 -0.82 21.03
CA ILE A 489 4.31 -1.94 21.51
C ILE A 489 5.15 -2.46 20.35
N TYR A 490 6.46 -2.43 20.54
CA TYR A 490 7.46 -3.10 19.69
C TYR A 490 7.82 -4.48 20.27
N PRO A 491 8.48 -5.36 19.51
CA PRO A 491 9.08 -6.56 20.08
C PRO A 491 10.01 -6.26 21.27
N THR A 492 10.69 -5.12 21.27
CA THR A 492 11.60 -4.67 22.33
C THR A 492 10.91 -4.03 23.53
N GLY A 493 9.61 -3.75 23.48
CA GLY A 493 8.83 -3.11 24.55
C GLY A 493 8.03 -1.92 24.07
N TYR A 494 7.59 -1.08 24.99
CA TYR A 494 6.86 0.15 24.65
C TYR A 494 7.77 1.15 23.96
N GLY A 495 7.22 1.79 22.98
CA GLY A 495 7.91 2.82 22.21
C GLY A 495 6.93 3.80 21.61
N THR A 496 7.49 4.62 20.78
CA THR A 496 6.75 5.67 20.11
C THR A 496 7.10 5.69 18.61
N MET A 497 6.10 5.95 17.72
CA MET A 497 6.27 5.96 16.26
C MET A 497 5.57 7.18 15.56
N THR A 498 5.97 7.88 14.38
CA THR A 498 5.40 9.03 13.60
C THR A 498 5.12 8.76 12.11
N GLY A 499 3.85 8.83 11.56
CA GLY A 499 3.43 8.72 10.12
C GLY A 499 2.00 8.29 9.92
N THR A 500 1.64 8.10 8.70
CA THR A 500 0.26 7.81 8.29
C THR A 500 -0.13 6.34 8.48
N SER A 501 0.84 5.41 8.62
CA SER A 501 0.56 3.98 8.85
C SER A 501 -0.15 3.74 10.18
N VAL A 502 0.20 4.49 11.21
CA VAL A 502 -0.45 4.36 12.51
C VAL A 502 -1.78 5.11 12.58
N ALA A 503 -1.90 6.24 11.91
CA ALA A 503 -3.21 6.86 11.69
C ALA A 503 -4.17 5.85 11.01
N ALA A 504 -3.66 5.06 10.07
CA ALA A 504 -4.40 3.95 9.45
C ALA A 504 -4.70 2.83 10.45
N ALA A 505 -3.78 2.45 11.33
CA ALA A 505 -4.01 1.43 12.36
C ALA A 505 -5.09 1.84 13.37
N ILE A 506 -5.08 3.11 13.84
CA ILE A 506 -6.16 3.68 14.65
C ILE A 506 -7.50 3.58 13.92
N THR A 507 -7.51 4.00 12.65
CA THR A 507 -8.71 4.00 11.81
C THR A 507 -9.21 2.58 11.55
N ALA A 508 -8.31 1.59 11.41
CA ALA A 508 -8.67 0.19 11.27
C ALA A 508 -9.37 -0.35 12.53
N GLY A 509 -8.89 0.03 13.71
CA GLY A 509 -9.58 -0.27 14.97
C GLY A 509 -10.95 0.40 15.06
N ILE A 510 -11.07 1.67 14.66
CA ILE A 510 -12.36 2.38 14.58
C ILE A 510 -13.32 1.65 13.63
N ALA A 511 -12.86 1.24 12.47
CA ALA A 511 -13.67 0.48 11.50
C ALA A 511 -14.11 -0.88 12.07
N ALA A 512 -13.26 -1.54 12.87
CA ALA A 512 -13.61 -2.77 13.56
C ALA A 512 -14.72 -2.55 14.61
N LEU A 513 -14.71 -1.44 15.35
CA LEU A 513 -15.80 -1.07 16.26
C LEU A 513 -17.11 -0.80 15.51
N LEU A 514 -17.06 -0.19 14.33
CA LEU A 514 -18.24 0.01 13.48
C LEU A 514 -18.77 -1.31 12.92
N PHE A 515 -17.92 -2.24 12.51
CA PHE A 515 -18.36 -3.58 12.11
C PHE A 515 -18.95 -4.38 13.27
N GLU A 516 -18.39 -4.30 14.49
CA GLU A 516 -19.02 -4.91 15.67
C GLU A 516 -20.41 -4.35 15.87
N TRP A 517 -20.59 -3.02 15.85
CA TRP A 517 -21.90 -2.41 16.00
C TRP A 517 -22.85 -2.77 14.84
N GLY A 518 -22.38 -2.66 13.61
CA GLY A 518 -23.21 -2.81 12.42
C GLY A 518 -23.56 -4.26 12.11
N ILE A 519 -22.55 -5.11 11.95
CA ILE A 519 -22.70 -6.48 11.48
C ILE A 519 -22.88 -7.44 12.65
N VAL A 520 -21.95 -7.45 13.62
CA VAL A 520 -21.97 -8.44 14.71
C VAL A 520 -23.18 -8.22 15.61
N ASN A 521 -23.50 -6.97 15.95
CA ASN A 521 -24.67 -6.60 16.76
C ASN A 521 -25.95 -6.41 15.93
N GLY A 522 -25.89 -6.57 14.59
CA GLY A 522 -27.05 -6.60 13.71
C GLY A 522 -27.69 -5.25 13.39
N ASN A 523 -27.08 -4.11 13.74
CA ASN A 523 -27.67 -2.78 13.50
C ASN A 523 -27.65 -2.37 12.02
N LYS A 524 -26.62 -2.82 11.26
CA LYS A 524 -26.44 -2.59 9.81
C LYS A 524 -25.75 -3.81 9.17
N PRO A 525 -26.48 -4.91 8.95
CA PRO A 525 -25.88 -6.17 8.49
C PRO A 525 -25.22 -6.11 7.11
N ALA A 526 -25.58 -5.15 6.27
CA ALA A 526 -25.04 -4.96 4.92
C ALA A 526 -23.91 -3.90 4.87
N MET A 527 -23.18 -3.70 5.96
CA MET A 527 -22.09 -2.72 6.03
C MET A 527 -20.88 -3.19 5.23
N ASP A 528 -20.31 -2.29 4.43
CA ASP A 528 -19.09 -2.45 3.63
C ASP A 528 -18.12 -1.28 3.85
N SER A 529 -17.03 -1.25 3.08
CA SER A 529 -16.01 -0.19 3.14
C SER A 529 -16.56 1.21 2.86
N ASP A 530 -17.44 1.33 1.85
CA ASP A 530 -18.03 2.62 1.47
C ASP A 530 -18.96 3.18 2.55
N LEU A 531 -19.73 2.33 3.21
CA LEU A 531 -20.62 2.75 4.30
C LEU A 531 -19.83 3.18 5.54
N ILE A 532 -18.78 2.43 5.93
CA ILE A 532 -17.88 2.84 7.01
C ILE A 532 -17.25 4.20 6.69
N ARG A 533 -16.69 4.35 5.47
CA ARG A 533 -16.09 5.58 4.99
C ARG A 533 -17.06 6.76 5.09
N SER A 534 -18.30 6.56 4.65
CA SER A 534 -19.35 7.59 4.67
C SER A 534 -19.71 8.01 6.09
N TYR A 535 -19.85 7.08 7.02
CA TYR A 535 -20.11 7.36 8.41
C TYR A 535 -18.96 8.14 9.06
N LEU A 536 -17.70 7.70 8.83
CA LEU A 536 -16.53 8.37 9.38
C LEU A 536 -16.39 9.81 8.84
N ILE A 537 -16.61 10.03 7.54
CA ILE A 537 -16.61 11.36 6.91
C ILE A 537 -17.67 12.25 7.55
N SER A 538 -18.87 11.73 7.77
CA SER A 538 -19.98 12.49 8.34
C SER A 538 -19.70 12.91 9.78
N GLY A 539 -19.08 12.05 10.59
CA GLY A 539 -18.74 12.30 11.98
C GLY A 539 -17.45 13.09 12.21
N CYS A 540 -16.72 13.46 11.15
CA CYS A 540 -15.45 14.18 11.29
C CYS A 540 -15.60 15.52 12.02
N GLN A 541 -14.67 15.80 12.93
CA GLN A 541 -14.53 17.13 13.53
C GLN A 541 -13.89 18.09 12.52
N ARG A 542 -14.50 19.27 12.33
CA ARG A 542 -14.10 20.29 11.36
C ARG A 542 -13.74 21.59 12.06
N GLU A 543 -12.58 22.14 11.69
CA GLU A 543 -12.15 23.47 12.15
C GLU A 543 -12.93 24.57 11.41
N ARG A 544 -13.40 25.59 12.14
CA ARG A 544 -14.25 26.66 11.56
C ARG A 544 -13.52 27.54 10.54
N ASN A 545 -12.20 27.60 10.61
CA ASN A 545 -11.33 28.45 9.77
C ASN A 545 -10.81 27.72 8.52
N LEU A 546 -11.18 26.46 8.31
CA LEU A 546 -10.78 25.66 7.14
C LEU A 546 -11.99 25.31 6.28
N ALA A 547 -11.81 25.34 4.96
CA ALA A 547 -12.80 24.82 4.03
C ALA A 547 -12.67 23.31 3.88
N TYR A 548 -13.77 22.60 3.82
CA TYR A 548 -13.83 21.15 3.67
C TYR A 548 -14.76 20.75 2.51
N PRO A 549 -14.45 19.66 1.75
CA PRO A 549 -13.19 18.91 1.85
C PRO A 549 -12.00 19.70 1.30
N ASN A 550 -10.79 19.34 1.73
CA ASN A 550 -9.57 19.84 1.12
C ASN A 550 -8.51 18.72 0.99
N ILE A 551 -7.46 18.98 0.21
CA ILE A 551 -6.46 17.99 -0.17
C ILE A 551 -5.48 17.61 0.94
N GLN A 552 -5.53 18.24 2.10
CA GLN A 552 -4.64 18.04 3.24
C GLN A 552 -5.35 17.31 4.38
N TRP A 553 -6.54 17.78 4.75
CA TRP A 553 -7.34 17.32 5.88
C TRP A 553 -8.51 16.42 5.45
N GLY A 554 -8.73 16.24 4.13
CA GLY A 554 -9.92 15.59 3.63
C GLY A 554 -11.20 16.25 4.12
N PHE A 555 -12.05 15.50 4.80
CA PHE A 555 -13.29 15.99 5.42
C PHE A 555 -13.14 16.41 6.89
N GLY A 556 -11.93 16.34 7.46
CA GLY A 556 -11.63 16.75 8.83
C GLY A 556 -10.88 15.70 9.63
N LYS A 557 -10.92 15.81 10.96
CA LYS A 557 -10.31 14.86 11.91
C LYS A 557 -11.31 13.75 12.21
N VAL A 558 -10.89 12.48 12.14
CA VAL A 558 -11.75 11.35 12.49
C VAL A 558 -12.24 11.49 13.93
N ASN A 559 -13.52 11.22 14.16
CA ASN A 559 -14.15 11.24 15.48
C ASN A 559 -15.25 10.17 15.55
N LEU A 560 -14.94 9.05 16.18
CA LEU A 560 -15.87 7.94 16.31
C LEU A 560 -17.12 8.30 17.14
N TYR A 561 -16.96 9.08 18.19
CA TYR A 561 -18.11 9.54 18.98
C TYR A 561 -19.06 10.41 18.14
N GLY A 562 -18.52 11.38 17.40
CA GLY A 562 -19.29 12.18 16.45
C GLY A 562 -19.95 11.33 15.34
N THR A 563 -19.30 10.26 14.92
CA THR A 563 -19.87 9.29 13.97
C THR A 563 -21.16 8.65 14.53
N PHE A 564 -21.15 8.20 15.78
CA PHE A 564 -22.34 7.64 16.42
C PHE A 564 -23.44 8.68 16.68
N GLU A 565 -23.08 9.95 16.92
CA GLU A 565 -24.06 11.02 17.02
C GLU A 565 -24.82 11.23 15.69
N VAL A 566 -24.11 11.27 14.57
CA VAL A 566 -24.72 11.37 13.23
C VAL A 566 -25.61 10.15 12.92
N ILE A 567 -25.15 8.94 13.25
CA ILE A 567 -25.95 7.73 13.07
C ILE A 567 -27.27 7.81 13.85
N LYS A 568 -27.22 8.29 15.11
CA LYS A 568 -28.39 8.47 15.96
C LYS A 568 -29.38 9.50 15.37
N GLU A 569 -28.88 10.65 14.92
CA GLU A 569 -29.72 11.69 14.32
C GLU A 569 -30.44 11.19 13.07
N SER A 570 -29.73 10.49 12.18
CA SER A 570 -30.31 9.88 10.98
C SER A 570 -31.40 8.86 11.27
N ALA A 571 -31.32 8.13 12.39
CA ALA A 571 -32.36 7.18 12.80
C ALA A 571 -33.61 7.87 13.34
N VAL A 572 -33.46 9.00 14.02
CA VAL A 572 -34.59 9.81 14.53
C VAL A 572 -35.39 10.43 13.39
N ASP A 573 -34.70 11.02 12.40
CA ASP A 573 -35.36 11.64 11.23
C ASP A 573 -36.16 10.63 10.42
N PHE A 574 -35.65 9.41 10.25
CA PHE A 574 -36.34 8.35 9.52
C PHE A 574 -37.61 7.88 10.25
N ASN A 575 -37.57 7.73 11.56
CA ASN A 575 -38.74 7.35 12.36
C ASN A 575 -39.80 8.46 12.34
N THR A 576 -39.40 9.74 12.41
CA THR A 576 -40.32 10.88 12.34
C THR A 576 -41.01 10.98 10.96
N MET A 577 -40.32 10.63 9.88
CA MET A 577 -40.90 10.56 8.52
C MET A 577 -41.91 9.42 8.37
N ILE A 578 -41.66 8.27 9.02
CA ILE A 578 -42.60 7.12 8.98
C ILE A 578 -43.86 7.41 9.83
N GLU A 579 -43.70 8.01 11.00
CA GLU A 579 -44.83 8.33 11.88
C GLU A 579 -45.63 9.57 11.38
N GLY A 580 -45.04 10.46 10.57
CA GLY A 580 -45.72 11.62 9.96
C GLY A 580 -46.37 11.36 8.59
N GLY A 581 -46.11 10.20 8.01
CA GLY A 581 -46.69 9.78 6.71
C GLY A 581 -48.07 9.16 6.86
N ASP A 582 -49.11 10.01 7.00
CA ASP A 582 -50.49 9.60 6.80
C ASP A 582 -50.70 9.26 5.30
N PHE A 583 -50.53 8.00 4.92
CA PHE A 583 -50.85 7.49 3.59
C PHE A 583 -52.35 7.23 3.50
N SER A 584 -53.16 8.28 3.67
CA SER A 584 -54.54 8.28 3.30
C SER A 584 -54.75 9.20 2.10
N GLN A 585 -54.50 8.71 0.88
CA GLN A 585 -55.30 8.96 -0.34
C GLN A 585 -55.01 7.90 -1.39
#